data_1b1ddcf68c1403ecdf584a0633e59371
#
_entry.id   1b1ddcf68c1403ecdf584a0633e59371
#
_cell.length_a   1.000
_cell.length_b   1.000
_cell.length_c   1.000
_cell.angle_alpha   90.00
_cell.angle_beta   90.00
_cell.angle_gamma   90.00
#
_symmetry.space_group_name_H-M   'P 1'
#
loop_
_entity.id
_entity.type
_entity.pdbx_description
1 polymer ?
#
loop_
_entity_poly.entity_id
_entity_poly.type
_entity_poly.pdbx_seq_one_letter_code
_entity_poly.pdbx_strand_id
1 'polypeptide(L)'
;MKNFKHSKKKLVYVFFLAALVVGVFTSCDKAVAAKENPELMKVYGESEAEMTAPPMVPRPVGKRAATKLIVNMEVVEKEMEMSDGVSYVYWTFDGTVPGSFIRTRVGDEVEFHLKNHPDSKLPHNIDLHAVTGPGGGAESSFVAPGHEAVFTFKTMNPGLYVYHCATAPVGMHIANGMYGLILVEPEGGLEPVDKEYYVMQGDFYTEGENGERGLQAFSMQKAVDEDADYVVFNGKVGGLTGDNALTAKVGETVRLFVGNGGPNLVSSFHVIGEIFDKVYVEGGSLINENIQTTLIPAGGAAIVEFKVEVPGNLVLVDHSIFRAFNKGALGILKVEGEENKKVYGGKIEEKVYNPGVSAAEVTEEETEDAPVANTSLAEKMERGKQIYTQNCLACHQATGNGIPNAFPPLADSDYLNADVHRAIEVVKFGLTGEIEVNGNVYNSAMPKQNISDEDVANVLTYVYNNWGNNKTEVTAEMVKKAK
;
A
#
# COMPACT_ATOMS: atom_id res chain seq x y z
N MET A 1 16.19 82.93 18.78
CA MET A 1 16.27 81.79 19.74
C MET A 1 14.97 81.03 19.72
N LYS A 2 14.91 79.87 19.04
CA LYS A 2 13.95 78.76 19.27
C LYS A 2 14.34 77.58 18.43
N ASN A 3 14.80 76.52 19.12
CA ASN A 3 14.56 75.08 18.93
C ASN A 3 15.23 74.33 17.79
N PHE A 4 16.43 73.86 18.07
CA PHE A 4 17.02 72.67 17.55
C PHE A 4 16.84 71.56 18.61
N LYS A 5 15.76 70.72 18.52
CA LYS A 5 15.60 69.58 19.41
C LYS A 5 14.70 68.49 18.79
N HIS A 6 14.83 68.19 17.49
CA HIS A 6 14.01 67.05 16.89
C HIS A 6 14.75 66.12 15.87
N SER A 7 16.09 66.14 15.87
CA SER A 7 16.86 65.42 14.87
C SER A 7 17.47 64.07 15.35
N LYS A 8 17.51 63.78 16.64
CA LYS A 8 18.23 62.60 17.14
C LYS A 8 17.36 61.34 17.30
N LYS A 9 16.01 61.41 17.28
CA LYS A 9 15.13 60.25 17.40
C LYS A 9 14.80 59.58 16.07
N LYS A 10 14.91 60.25 14.95
CA LYS A 10 14.65 59.63 13.62
C LYS A 10 15.84 58.83 13.08
N LEU A 11 17.05 59.10 13.52
CA LEU A 11 18.24 58.38 13.07
C LEU A 11 18.38 56.97 13.70
N VAL A 12 17.87 56.79 14.92
CA VAL A 12 17.91 55.49 15.62
C VAL A 12 16.91 54.51 15.01
N TYR A 13 15.74 54.96 14.53
CA TYR A 13 14.75 54.11 13.89
C TYR A 13 15.18 53.61 12.51
N VAL A 14 15.94 54.38 11.75
CA VAL A 14 16.44 53.97 10.43
C VAL A 14 17.53 52.90 10.55
N PHE A 15 18.38 52.98 11.59
CA PHE A 15 19.38 51.93 11.84
C PHE A 15 18.78 50.62 12.37
N PHE A 16 17.67 50.66 13.12
CA PHE A 16 16.99 49.46 13.57
C PHE A 16 16.19 48.77 12.43
N LEU A 17 15.61 49.54 11.49
CA LEU A 17 14.95 48.95 10.32
C LEU A 17 15.97 48.35 9.32
N ALA A 18 17.14 48.96 9.16
CA ALA A 18 18.21 48.44 8.31
C ALA A 18 18.83 47.15 8.88
N ALA A 19 18.94 47.00 10.21
CA ALA A 19 19.40 45.78 10.85
C ALA A 19 18.37 44.64 10.80
N LEU A 20 17.07 44.97 10.80
CA LEU A 20 16.01 43.96 10.67
C LEU A 20 15.84 43.44 9.24
N VAL A 21 16.13 44.23 8.22
CA VAL A 21 16.06 43.85 6.82
C VAL A 21 17.25 43.00 6.39
N VAL A 22 18.42 43.16 6.98
CA VAL A 22 19.61 42.33 6.71
C VAL A 22 19.49 40.93 7.37
N GLY A 23 18.72 40.82 8.48
CA GLY A 23 18.50 39.53 9.16
C GLY A 23 17.52 38.57 8.46
N VAL A 24 16.69 39.03 7.52
CA VAL A 24 15.69 38.23 6.84
C VAL A 24 16.22 37.63 5.53
N PHE A 25 17.32 38.12 4.97
CA PHE A 25 17.89 37.58 3.72
C PHE A 25 18.93 36.47 3.90
N THR A 26 19.32 36.11 5.13
CA THR A 26 20.31 35.07 5.38
C THR A 26 19.69 33.66 5.55
N SER A 27 18.37 33.52 5.44
CA SER A 27 17.67 32.25 5.64
C SER A 27 17.29 31.50 4.33
N CYS A 28 17.38 32.18 3.17
CA CYS A 28 17.04 31.55 1.89
C CYS A 28 18.24 31.02 1.09
N ASP A 29 19.46 31.30 1.50
CA ASP A 29 20.65 30.92 0.70
C ASP A 29 21.16 29.48 0.95
N LYS A 30 20.61 28.76 1.93
CA LYS A 30 21.13 27.41 2.24
C LYS A 30 20.72 26.31 1.25
N ALA A 31 19.66 26.50 0.48
CA ALA A 31 19.20 25.48 -0.49
C ALA A 31 19.87 25.62 -1.87
N VAL A 32 20.37 26.79 -2.22
CA VAL A 32 21.03 27.06 -3.51
C VAL A 32 22.52 26.73 -3.46
N ALA A 33 23.15 26.82 -2.30
CA ALA A 33 24.59 26.63 -2.14
C ALA A 33 25.10 25.19 -2.31
N ALA A 34 24.23 24.18 -2.26
CA ALA A 34 24.63 22.78 -2.41
C ALA A 34 25.04 22.41 -3.85
N LYS A 35 24.51 23.08 -4.87
CA LYS A 35 24.84 22.83 -6.28
C LYS A 35 26.20 23.44 -6.71
N GLU A 36 26.75 24.36 -5.96
CA GLU A 36 27.96 25.12 -6.33
C GLU A 36 29.18 24.80 -5.45
N ASN A 37 29.08 23.84 -4.52
CA ASN A 37 30.23 23.47 -3.69
C ASN A 37 31.13 22.45 -4.41
N PRO A 38 32.31 22.85 -4.94
CA PRO A 38 33.20 21.95 -5.69
C PRO A 38 33.72 20.78 -4.86
N GLU A 39 33.78 20.89 -3.53
CA GLU A 39 34.26 19.82 -2.66
C GLU A 39 33.25 18.66 -2.57
N LEU A 40 31.94 18.96 -2.62
CA LEU A 40 30.88 17.95 -2.65
C LEU A 40 30.88 17.13 -3.94
N MET A 41 31.53 17.64 -4.99
CA MET A 41 31.58 17.00 -6.30
C MET A 41 32.85 16.16 -6.51
N LYS A 42 33.77 16.13 -5.54
CA LYS A 42 34.95 15.28 -5.57
C LYS A 42 34.60 13.83 -5.23
N VAL A 43 34.94 12.96 -6.13
CA VAL A 43 34.72 11.51 -5.99
C VAL A 43 35.96 10.86 -5.38
N TYR A 44 35.78 10.04 -4.36
CA TYR A 44 36.83 9.35 -3.64
C TYR A 44 36.61 7.84 -3.64
N GLY A 45 37.47 7.12 -4.35
CA GLY A 45 37.39 5.68 -4.45
C GLY A 45 36.23 5.16 -5.29
N GLU A 46 36.00 3.88 -5.23
CA GLU A 46 34.99 3.14 -5.96
C GLU A 46 34.37 2.09 -5.06
N SER A 47 33.07 1.81 -5.18
CA SER A 47 32.36 0.76 -4.48
C SER A 47 31.18 0.23 -5.28
N GLU A 48 30.80 -1.01 -5.04
CA GLU A 48 29.55 -1.56 -5.57
C GLU A 48 28.36 -1.13 -4.70
N ALA A 49 27.21 -0.88 -5.33
CA ALA A 49 25.97 -0.61 -4.65
C ALA A 49 25.43 -1.89 -3.97
N GLU A 50 25.01 -1.77 -2.72
CA GLU A 50 24.18 -2.79 -2.10
C GLU A 50 22.78 -2.70 -2.68
N MET A 51 22.33 -3.75 -3.38
CA MET A 51 20.99 -3.83 -3.98
C MET A 51 20.13 -4.75 -3.12
N THR A 52 18.91 -4.33 -2.80
CA THR A 52 17.99 -5.12 -1.97
C THR A 52 16.63 -5.26 -2.59
N ALA A 53 16.07 -6.47 -2.52
CA ALA A 53 14.69 -6.73 -2.91
C ALA A 53 13.71 -6.17 -1.86
N PRO A 54 12.49 -5.75 -2.26
CA PRO A 54 11.47 -5.29 -1.34
C PRO A 54 11.08 -6.42 -0.35
N PRO A 55 10.71 -6.12 0.90
CA PRO A 55 10.57 -4.79 1.51
C PRO A 55 11.86 -4.25 2.14
N MET A 56 13.01 -4.89 1.90
CA MET A 56 14.28 -4.50 2.50
C MET A 56 14.91 -3.31 1.78
N VAL A 57 15.70 -2.54 2.51
CA VAL A 57 16.48 -1.42 1.98
C VAL A 57 17.97 -1.60 2.27
N PRO A 58 18.87 -1.09 1.41
CA PRO A 58 20.31 -1.12 1.67
C PRO A 58 20.64 -0.30 2.92
N ARG A 59 21.76 -0.63 3.56
CA ARG A 59 22.24 0.12 4.73
C ARG A 59 22.42 1.61 4.44
N PRO A 60 22.16 2.49 5.44
CA PRO A 60 22.41 3.92 5.31
C PRO A 60 23.84 4.20 4.82
N VAL A 61 23.96 5.15 3.89
CA VAL A 61 25.25 5.57 3.31
C VAL A 61 26.15 6.19 4.37
N GLY A 62 25.55 6.84 5.39
CA GLY A 62 26.27 7.45 6.49
C GLY A 62 27.07 8.70 6.04
N LYS A 63 28.21 8.92 6.72
CA LYS A 63 29.04 10.12 6.51
C LYS A 63 30.18 9.91 5.52
N ARG A 64 30.11 8.88 4.63
CA ARG A 64 31.16 8.69 3.63
C ARG A 64 31.25 9.88 2.66
N ALA A 65 32.42 10.07 2.08
CA ALA A 65 32.59 10.99 0.94
C ALA A 65 31.84 10.46 -0.29
N ALA A 66 31.63 11.32 -1.29
CA ALA A 66 31.12 10.90 -2.58
C ALA A 66 32.09 9.92 -3.24
N THR A 67 31.57 8.87 -3.88
CA THR A 67 32.34 7.79 -4.48
C THR A 67 31.84 7.50 -5.91
N LYS A 68 32.66 6.82 -6.69
CA LYS A 68 32.15 6.15 -7.89
C LYS A 68 31.41 4.90 -7.43
N LEU A 69 30.09 4.89 -7.67
CA LEU A 69 29.21 3.80 -7.25
C LEU A 69 28.84 2.96 -8.46
N ILE A 70 29.20 1.69 -8.44
CA ILE A 70 28.86 0.73 -9.50
C ILE A 70 27.51 0.11 -9.15
N VAL A 71 26.53 0.29 -10.03
CA VAL A 71 25.19 -0.31 -9.92
C VAL A 71 25.05 -1.38 -10.99
N ASN A 72 24.83 -2.62 -10.60
CA ASN A 72 24.53 -3.73 -11.48
C ASN A 72 23.06 -4.12 -11.36
N MET A 73 22.32 -4.10 -12.47
CA MET A 73 20.89 -4.43 -12.53
C MET A 73 20.59 -5.29 -13.75
N GLU A 74 19.76 -6.31 -13.56
CA GLU A 74 19.35 -7.21 -14.63
C GLU A 74 17.86 -7.11 -14.91
N VAL A 75 17.47 -6.96 -16.17
CA VAL A 75 16.08 -7.10 -16.59
C VAL A 75 15.75 -8.56 -16.83
N VAL A 76 14.66 -9.03 -16.21
CA VAL A 76 14.17 -10.41 -16.33
C VAL A 76 12.66 -10.41 -16.53
N GLU A 77 12.19 -11.08 -17.61
CA GLU A 77 10.78 -11.35 -17.82
C GLU A 77 10.45 -12.76 -17.27
N LYS A 78 9.51 -12.85 -16.33
CA LYS A 78 9.16 -14.15 -15.74
C LYS A 78 7.73 -14.22 -15.24
N GLU A 79 7.15 -15.42 -15.25
CA GLU A 79 5.87 -15.69 -14.63
C GLU A 79 6.01 -15.71 -13.10
N MET A 80 5.15 -14.97 -12.42
CA MET A 80 5.05 -14.95 -10.95
C MET A 80 3.57 -14.90 -10.53
N GLU A 81 3.31 -15.24 -9.27
CA GLU A 81 1.99 -15.14 -8.66
C GLU A 81 1.58 -13.68 -8.45
N MET A 82 0.36 -13.34 -8.92
CA MET A 82 -0.31 -12.04 -8.70
C MET A 82 -1.23 -12.09 -7.48
N SER A 83 -2.00 -13.17 -7.36
CA SER A 83 -2.86 -13.49 -6.23
C SER A 83 -3.09 -15.00 -6.18
N ASP A 84 -3.81 -15.53 -5.18
CA ASP A 84 -4.05 -16.96 -5.04
C ASP A 84 -4.62 -17.57 -6.33
N GLY A 85 -3.83 -18.48 -6.92
CA GLY A 85 -4.15 -19.18 -8.16
C GLY A 85 -4.18 -18.32 -9.43
N VAL A 86 -3.71 -17.08 -9.36
CA VAL A 86 -3.56 -16.17 -10.51
C VAL A 86 -2.09 -15.90 -10.75
N SER A 87 -1.59 -16.16 -11.95
CA SER A 87 -0.22 -15.82 -12.35
C SER A 87 -0.21 -14.78 -13.46
N TYR A 88 0.93 -14.10 -13.59
CA TYR A 88 1.15 -13.04 -14.55
C TYR A 88 2.60 -13.05 -15.03
N VAL A 89 2.87 -12.71 -16.29
CA VAL A 89 4.23 -12.54 -16.78
C VAL A 89 4.68 -11.11 -16.46
N TYR A 90 5.46 -11.00 -15.40
CA TYR A 90 6.05 -9.72 -15.01
C TYR A 90 7.32 -9.43 -15.82
N TRP A 91 7.51 -8.18 -16.14
CA TRP A 91 8.78 -7.63 -16.58
C TRP A 91 9.43 -6.94 -15.40
N THR A 92 10.63 -7.31 -15.06
CA THR A 92 11.21 -6.94 -13.76
C THR A 92 12.60 -6.37 -13.88
N PHE A 93 12.96 -5.54 -12.91
CA PHE A 93 14.35 -5.24 -12.61
C PHE A 93 14.78 -6.15 -11.43
N ASP A 94 15.86 -6.93 -11.64
CA ASP A 94 16.40 -7.94 -10.70
C ASP A 94 15.41 -9.04 -10.27
N GLY A 95 14.42 -9.33 -11.11
CA GLY A 95 13.50 -10.45 -10.90
C GLY A 95 12.46 -10.24 -9.80
N THR A 96 12.26 -9.03 -9.31
CA THR A 96 11.24 -8.66 -8.30
C THR A 96 10.38 -7.49 -8.76
N VAL A 97 9.20 -7.33 -8.16
CA VAL A 97 8.34 -6.16 -8.34
C VAL A 97 7.96 -5.62 -6.95
N PRO A 98 8.30 -4.37 -6.66
CA PRO A 98 9.17 -3.49 -7.43
C PRO A 98 10.59 -4.05 -7.57
N GLY A 99 11.37 -3.46 -8.50
CA GLY A 99 12.78 -3.76 -8.66
C GLY A 99 13.62 -3.37 -7.45
N SER A 100 14.90 -3.75 -7.44
CA SER A 100 15.80 -3.52 -6.30
C SER A 100 15.90 -2.06 -5.88
N PHE A 101 15.95 -1.81 -4.58
CA PHE A 101 16.17 -0.47 -4.02
C PHE A 101 17.63 -0.06 -4.24
N ILE A 102 17.83 1.14 -4.79
CA ILE A 102 19.15 1.76 -5.00
C ILE A 102 19.36 2.84 -3.95
N ARG A 103 20.49 2.81 -3.22
CA ARG A 103 20.83 3.81 -2.21
C ARG A 103 22.14 4.48 -2.54
N THR A 104 22.11 5.80 -2.74
CA THR A 104 23.23 6.66 -3.11
C THR A 104 23.29 7.85 -2.18
N ARG A 105 24.24 8.76 -2.36
CA ARG A 105 24.25 10.08 -1.73
C ARG A 105 24.53 11.18 -2.76
N VAL A 106 24.23 12.42 -2.39
CA VAL A 106 24.60 13.60 -3.20
C VAL A 106 26.10 13.61 -3.51
N GLY A 107 26.44 13.82 -4.77
CA GLY A 107 27.79 13.88 -5.28
C GLY A 107 28.37 12.55 -5.74
N ASP A 108 27.72 11.42 -5.51
CA ASP A 108 28.16 10.14 -6.08
C ASP A 108 28.13 10.20 -7.60
N GLU A 109 29.17 9.61 -8.22
CA GLU A 109 29.21 9.32 -9.65
C GLU A 109 28.78 7.86 -9.83
N VAL A 110 27.59 7.68 -10.39
CA VAL A 110 27.04 6.34 -10.60
C VAL A 110 27.45 5.84 -11.97
N GLU A 111 28.09 4.67 -12.02
CA GLU A 111 28.25 3.88 -13.22
C GLU A 111 27.21 2.77 -13.19
N PHE A 112 26.23 2.86 -14.09
CA PHE A 112 25.07 2.00 -14.14
C PHE A 112 25.21 0.97 -15.25
N HIS A 113 25.14 -0.31 -14.86
CA HIS A 113 25.18 -1.47 -15.74
C HIS A 113 23.78 -2.07 -15.82
N LEU A 114 23.09 -1.85 -16.94
CA LEU A 114 21.78 -2.46 -17.20
C LEU A 114 21.97 -3.64 -18.16
N LYS A 115 21.70 -4.84 -17.66
CA LYS A 115 21.73 -6.10 -18.41
C LYS A 115 20.32 -6.51 -18.76
N ASN A 116 20.10 -7.02 -19.98
CA ASN A 116 18.83 -7.63 -20.35
C ASN A 116 19.06 -9.13 -20.55
N HIS A 117 18.39 -9.94 -19.72
CA HIS A 117 18.57 -11.39 -19.71
C HIS A 117 18.34 -11.98 -21.12
N PRO A 118 19.15 -12.96 -21.60
CA PRO A 118 19.00 -13.52 -22.93
C PRO A 118 17.63 -14.13 -23.22
N ASP A 119 16.92 -14.60 -22.18
CA ASP A 119 15.58 -15.20 -22.31
C ASP A 119 14.46 -14.16 -22.39
N SER A 120 14.72 -12.88 -22.12
CA SER A 120 13.76 -11.78 -22.31
C SER A 120 13.32 -11.72 -23.77
N LYS A 121 12.10 -11.24 -24.02
CA LYS A 121 11.53 -11.17 -25.37
C LYS A 121 11.63 -9.77 -25.96
N LEU A 122 11.75 -8.76 -25.11
CA LEU A 122 11.70 -7.36 -25.50
C LEU A 122 12.97 -6.60 -25.12
N PRO A 123 13.29 -5.53 -25.85
CA PRO A 123 14.28 -4.57 -25.39
C PRO A 123 13.70 -3.73 -24.24
N HIS A 124 14.58 -3.31 -23.34
CA HIS A 124 14.23 -2.49 -22.19
C HIS A 124 15.26 -1.38 -21.99
N ASN A 125 14.95 -0.40 -21.17
CA ASN A 125 15.83 0.66 -20.72
C ASN A 125 15.46 1.08 -19.30
N ILE A 126 16.11 2.11 -18.77
CA ILE A 126 15.76 2.67 -17.46
C ILE A 126 15.77 4.20 -17.51
N ASP A 127 14.67 4.80 -17.05
CA ASP A 127 14.54 6.21 -16.69
C ASP A 127 14.63 6.32 -15.18
N LEU A 128 15.61 7.06 -14.67
CA LEU A 128 15.73 7.33 -13.24
C LEU A 128 15.37 8.81 -12.99
N HIS A 129 14.29 9.08 -12.27
CA HIS A 129 13.86 10.45 -11.94
C HIS A 129 14.90 11.23 -11.11
N ALA A 130 15.90 10.54 -10.55
CA ALA A 130 17.05 11.14 -9.87
C ALA A 130 18.09 11.74 -10.84
N VAL A 131 18.00 11.44 -12.15
CA VAL A 131 18.98 11.81 -13.16
C VAL A 131 18.56 13.08 -13.89
N THR A 132 19.43 14.08 -13.89
CA THR A 132 19.26 15.27 -14.73
C THR A 132 19.99 15.03 -16.05
N GLY A 133 19.26 14.66 -17.10
CA GLY A 133 19.82 14.35 -18.41
C GLY A 133 18.76 13.80 -19.36
N PRO A 134 19.10 13.54 -20.64
CA PRO A 134 18.15 13.05 -21.64
C PRO A 134 17.47 11.76 -21.23
N GLY A 135 16.12 11.80 -21.12
CA GLY A 135 15.28 10.66 -20.74
C GLY A 135 15.65 10.03 -19.40
N GLY A 136 16.21 10.80 -18.42
CA GLY A 136 16.61 10.24 -17.13
C GLY A 136 17.62 9.08 -17.21
N GLY A 137 18.34 8.95 -18.32
CA GLY A 137 19.24 7.83 -18.67
C GLY A 137 18.66 6.87 -19.70
N ALA A 138 17.38 6.94 -20.04
CA ALA A 138 16.72 6.01 -20.95
C ALA A 138 17.32 5.97 -22.35
N GLU A 139 17.81 7.10 -22.86
CA GLU A 139 18.48 7.16 -24.17
C GLU A 139 19.81 6.40 -24.18
N SER A 140 20.50 6.32 -23.05
CA SER A 140 21.83 5.68 -22.91
C SER A 140 21.75 4.23 -22.46
N SER A 141 20.59 3.75 -22.05
CA SER A 141 20.38 2.44 -21.42
C SER A 141 19.52 1.47 -22.24
N PHE A 142 19.12 1.85 -23.45
CA PHE A 142 18.32 0.95 -24.31
C PHE A 142 19.12 -0.31 -24.67
N VAL A 143 18.63 -1.47 -24.25
CA VAL A 143 19.36 -2.73 -24.33
C VAL A 143 18.46 -3.88 -24.81
N ALA A 144 18.91 -4.58 -25.85
CA ALA A 144 18.26 -5.76 -26.39
C ALA A 144 18.55 -7.00 -25.51
N PRO A 145 17.72 -8.07 -25.58
CA PRO A 145 18.00 -9.32 -24.91
C PRO A 145 19.43 -9.84 -25.18
N GLY A 146 20.10 -10.31 -24.12
CA GLY A 146 21.47 -10.79 -24.17
C GLY A 146 22.56 -9.72 -24.24
N HIS A 147 22.20 -8.43 -24.08
CA HIS A 147 23.13 -7.32 -24.13
C HIS A 147 23.18 -6.55 -22.80
N GLU A 148 24.20 -5.74 -22.66
CA GLU A 148 24.43 -4.82 -21.54
C GLU A 148 24.64 -3.41 -22.05
N ALA A 149 24.02 -2.43 -21.39
CA ALA A 149 24.30 -1.01 -21.58
C ALA A 149 24.96 -0.46 -20.32
N VAL A 150 25.99 0.37 -20.49
CA VAL A 150 26.70 1.03 -19.38
C VAL A 150 26.66 2.52 -19.60
N PHE A 151 26.21 3.28 -18.59
CA PHE A 151 26.20 4.74 -18.65
C PHE A 151 26.53 5.34 -17.28
N THR A 152 26.85 6.60 -17.26
CA THR A 152 27.23 7.29 -16.01
C THR A 152 26.38 8.54 -15.80
N PHE A 153 26.12 8.83 -14.55
CA PHE A 153 25.47 10.06 -14.11
C PHE A 153 25.96 10.48 -12.73
N LYS A 154 25.64 11.71 -12.33
CA LYS A 154 25.94 12.21 -11.00
C LYS A 154 24.68 12.53 -10.24
N THR A 155 24.59 12.09 -8.98
CA THR A 155 23.46 12.37 -8.10
C THR A 155 23.60 13.78 -7.53
N MET A 156 22.74 14.69 -7.99
CA MET A 156 22.87 16.13 -7.67
C MET A 156 21.91 16.60 -6.59
N ASN A 157 20.75 15.97 -6.47
CA ASN A 157 19.67 16.43 -5.63
C ASN A 157 19.31 15.32 -4.61
N PRO A 158 19.31 15.61 -3.30
CA PRO A 158 18.85 14.63 -2.32
C PRO A 158 17.34 14.43 -2.44
N GLY A 159 16.89 13.21 -2.27
CA GLY A 159 15.47 12.84 -2.34
C GLY A 159 15.26 11.36 -2.63
N LEU A 160 14.02 10.94 -2.55
CA LEU A 160 13.54 9.63 -2.95
C LEU A 160 12.86 9.74 -4.31
N TYR A 161 13.31 8.95 -5.27
CA TYR A 161 12.88 9.04 -6.66
C TYR A 161 12.46 7.69 -7.20
N VAL A 162 11.49 7.69 -8.12
CA VAL A 162 11.12 6.51 -8.89
C VAL A 162 12.14 6.29 -10.00
N TYR A 163 12.38 5.05 -10.37
CA TYR A 163 12.90 4.65 -11.66
C TYR A 163 11.93 3.70 -12.34
N HIS A 164 11.91 3.67 -13.66
CA HIS A 164 11.05 2.77 -14.44
C HIS A 164 11.58 2.53 -15.86
N CYS A 165 11.04 1.53 -16.54
CA CYS A 165 11.32 1.35 -17.96
C CYS A 165 10.59 2.43 -18.79
N ALA A 166 11.31 3.05 -19.71
CA ALA A 166 10.79 4.05 -20.63
C ALA A 166 10.81 3.59 -22.11
N THR A 167 10.94 2.29 -22.34
CA THR A 167 10.77 1.71 -23.68
C THR A 167 9.31 1.79 -24.12
N ALA A 168 9.07 2.20 -25.34
CA ALA A 168 7.71 2.29 -25.89
C ALA A 168 7.09 0.90 -26.14
N PRO A 169 5.81 0.66 -25.77
CA PRO A 169 4.85 1.56 -25.15
C PRO A 169 5.12 1.69 -23.63
N VAL A 170 5.52 2.88 -23.19
CA VAL A 170 6.03 3.12 -21.83
C VAL A 170 5.06 2.64 -20.73
N GLY A 171 3.79 3.00 -20.83
CA GLY A 171 2.78 2.61 -19.83
C GLY A 171 2.64 1.09 -19.69
N MET A 172 2.78 0.33 -20.78
CA MET A 172 2.73 -1.13 -20.75
C MET A 172 3.92 -1.71 -19.98
N HIS A 173 5.16 -1.18 -20.17
CA HIS A 173 6.31 -1.66 -19.42
C HIS A 173 6.18 -1.42 -17.92
N ILE A 174 5.68 -0.24 -17.54
CA ILE A 174 5.40 0.09 -16.12
C ILE A 174 4.31 -0.83 -15.56
N ALA A 175 3.19 -0.96 -16.28
CA ALA A 175 2.06 -1.82 -15.86
C ALA A 175 2.42 -3.31 -15.75
N ASN A 176 3.50 -3.75 -16.40
CA ASN A 176 4.02 -5.11 -16.24
C ASN A 176 5.02 -5.26 -15.09
N GLY A 177 5.27 -4.20 -14.29
CA GLY A 177 6.07 -4.28 -13.07
C GLY A 177 7.45 -3.63 -13.12
N MET A 178 7.80 -2.93 -14.23
CA MET A 178 9.12 -2.34 -14.41
C MET A 178 9.26 -0.97 -13.74
N TYR A 179 9.32 -0.96 -12.42
CA TYR A 179 9.53 0.24 -11.60
C TYR A 179 10.23 -0.09 -10.28
N GLY A 180 10.82 0.91 -9.66
CA GLY A 180 11.45 0.81 -8.35
C GLY A 180 11.84 2.17 -7.79
N LEU A 181 12.64 2.19 -6.69
CA LEU A 181 13.06 3.41 -6.02
C LEU A 181 14.59 3.55 -5.97
N ILE A 182 15.04 4.78 -6.15
CA ILE A 182 16.39 5.24 -5.88
C ILE A 182 16.37 6.36 -4.84
N LEU A 183 17.09 6.17 -3.73
CA LEU A 183 17.30 7.17 -2.70
C LEU A 183 18.65 7.86 -2.93
N VAL A 184 18.63 9.18 -2.98
CA VAL A 184 19.82 10.02 -2.94
C VAL A 184 19.86 10.67 -1.55
N GLU A 185 20.67 10.14 -0.63
CA GLU A 185 20.81 10.72 0.70
C GLU A 185 21.50 12.10 0.64
N PRO A 186 21.13 13.03 1.55
CA PRO A 186 21.89 14.26 1.74
C PRO A 186 23.32 13.98 2.22
N GLU A 187 24.20 14.95 2.16
CA GLU A 187 25.61 14.81 2.55
C GLU A 187 25.82 14.21 3.95
N GLY A 188 24.95 14.57 4.90
CA GLY A 188 25.01 14.08 6.29
C GLY A 188 24.33 12.74 6.52
N GLY A 189 23.69 12.17 5.50
CA GLY A 189 22.74 11.07 5.64
C GLY A 189 21.36 11.53 6.11
N LEU A 190 20.43 10.61 6.20
CA LEU A 190 19.15 10.81 6.88
C LEU A 190 19.34 10.60 8.40
N GLU A 191 18.47 11.22 9.21
CA GLU A 191 18.45 10.96 10.65
C GLU A 191 18.24 9.46 10.92
N PRO A 192 18.96 8.87 11.90
CA PRO A 192 18.82 7.45 12.22
C PRO A 192 17.40 7.11 12.69
N VAL A 193 16.92 5.94 12.27
CA VAL A 193 15.67 5.33 12.73
C VAL A 193 15.91 3.86 13.05
N ASP A 194 14.96 3.20 13.75
CA ASP A 194 15.12 1.81 14.17
C ASP A 194 14.79 0.83 13.05
N LYS A 195 13.84 1.19 12.18
CA LYS A 195 13.37 0.35 11.06
C LYS A 195 13.24 1.16 9.80
N GLU A 196 13.66 0.59 8.69
CA GLU A 196 13.46 1.13 7.35
C GLU A 196 12.84 0.05 6.45
N TYR A 197 11.82 0.42 5.67
CA TYR A 197 11.15 -0.48 4.74
C TYR A 197 10.85 0.17 3.40
N TYR A 198 10.83 -0.66 2.37
CA TYR A 198 10.51 -0.33 0.99
C TYR A 198 9.11 -0.80 0.64
N VAL A 199 8.22 0.13 0.37
CA VAL A 199 6.82 -0.13 -0.02
C VAL A 199 6.53 0.59 -1.33
N MET A 200 6.01 -0.12 -2.32
CA MET A 200 5.67 0.51 -3.59
C MET A 200 4.35 -0.01 -4.14
N GLN A 201 3.45 0.93 -4.46
CA GLN A 201 2.19 0.63 -5.12
C GLN A 201 2.37 0.50 -6.62
N GLY A 202 1.61 -0.40 -7.23
CA GLY A 202 1.44 -0.51 -8.67
C GLY A 202 0.05 -0.96 -9.03
N ASP A 203 -0.40 -0.57 -10.21
CA ASP A 203 -1.69 -0.94 -10.78
C ASP A 203 -1.50 -1.85 -11.99
N PHE A 204 -2.25 -2.97 -12.00
CA PHE A 204 -2.16 -4.01 -13.03
C PHE A 204 -3.50 -4.21 -13.71
N TYR A 205 -3.44 -4.45 -15.00
CA TYR A 205 -4.58 -4.52 -15.92
C TYR A 205 -4.55 -5.87 -16.63
N THR A 206 -5.49 -6.75 -16.30
CA THR A 206 -5.54 -8.12 -16.83
C THR A 206 -6.72 -8.31 -17.78
N GLU A 207 -6.58 -9.17 -18.81
CA GLU A 207 -7.70 -9.53 -19.67
C GLU A 207 -8.82 -10.23 -18.90
N GLY A 208 -8.47 -11.11 -17.95
CA GLY A 208 -9.41 -11.70 -17.01
C GLY A 208 -9.82 -10.73 -15.90
N GLU A 209 -10.92 -11.06 -15.24
CA GLU A 209 -11.43 -10.31 -14.09
C GLU A 209 -10.56 -10.55 -12.84
N ASN A 210 -10.67 -9.66 -11.84
CA ASN A 210 -9.97 -9.82 -10.56
C ASN A 210 -10.29 -11.18 -9.93
N GLY A 211 -9.25 -11.99 -9.64
CA GLY A 211 -9.38 -13.34 -9.07
C GLY A 211 -9.66 -14.45 -10.09
N GLU A 212 -9.72 -14.17 -11.37
CA GLU A 212 -9.82 -15.19 -12.40
C GLU A 212 -8.54 -16.03 -12.44
N ARG A 213 -8.68 -17.34 -12.19
CA ARG A 213 -7.54 -18.26 -12.02
C ARG A 213 -6.79 -18.54 -13.32
N GLY A 214 -5.50 -18.76 -13.19
CA GLY A 214 -4.59 -19.08 -14.27
C GLY A 214 -3.69 -17.92 -14.66
N LEU A 215 -2.96 -18.12 -15.78
CA LEU A 215 -2.07 -17.10 -16.32
C LEU A 215 -2.89 -16.02 -17.02
N GLN A 216 -2.75 -14.78 -16.52
CA GLN A 216 -3.41 -13.62 -17.06
C GLN A 216 -2.51 -12.88 -18.05
N ALA A 217 -3.11 -12.34 -19.10
CA ALA A 217 -2.46 -11.47 -20.06
C ALA A 217 -2.74 -9.98 -19.72
N PHE A 218 -1.84 -9.09 -20.17
CA PHE A 218 -2.03 -7.65 -20.03
C PHE A 218 -3.17 -7.14 -20.93
N SER A 219 -4.05 -6.30 -20.38
CA SER A 219 -5.12 -5.62 -21.11
C SER A 219 -4.78 -4.17 -21.39
N MET A 220 -4.46 -3.86 -22.63
CA MET A 220 -4.21 -2.49 -23.08
C MET A 220 -5.45 -1.62 -22.95
N GLN A 221 -6.65 -2.17 -23.23
CA GLN A 221 -7.89 -1.40 -23.14
C GLN A 221 -8.17 -0.95 -21.71
N LYS A 222 -8.12 -1.89 -20.74
CA LYS A 222 -8.31 -1.55 -19.32
C LYS A 222 -7.26 -0.55 -18.83
N ALA A 223 -6.01 -0.65 -19.30
CA ALA A 223 -4.94 0.29 -18.96
C ALA A 223 -5.22 1.71 -19.48
N VAL A 224 -5.73 1.85 -20.71
CA VAL A 224 -6.13 3.14 -21.29
C VAL A 224 -7.36 3.71 -20.56
N ASP A 225 -8.28 2.86 -20.14
CA ASP A 225 -9.50 3.24 -19.42
C ASP A 225 -9.26 3.47 -17.92
N GLU A 226 -8.03 3.24 -17.43
CA GLU A 226 -7.62 3.33 -16.01
C GLU A 226 -8.40 2.37 -15.09
N ASP A 227 -8.94 1.27 -15.64
CA ASP A 227 -9.71 0.26 -14.90
C ASP A 227 -8.80 -0.92 -14.48
N ALA A 228 -7.99 -0.69 -13.45
CA ALA A 228 -7.08 -1.68 -12.92
C ALA A 228 -7.82 -2.83 -12.24
N ASP A 229 -7.48 -4.08 -12.58
CA ASP A 229 -7.99 -5.27 -11.87
C ASP A 229 -7.31 -5.42 -10.51
N TYR A 230 -6.02 -5.16 -10.44
CA TYR A 230 -5.24 -5.22 -9.21
C TYR A 230 -4.54 -3.89 -8.94
N VAL A 231 -4.61 -3.45 -7.69
CA VAL A 231 -3.78 -2.36 -7.15
C VAL A 231 -3.12 -2.92 -5.92
N VAL A 232 -1.79 -3.06 -5.92
CA VAL A 232 -1.10 -3.87 -4.91
C VAL A 232 0.12 -3.18 -4.36
N PHE A 233 0.52 -3.54 -3.15
CA PHE A 233 1.83 -3.22 -2.62
C PHE A 233 2.83 -4.35 -2.92
N ASN A 234 4.03 -3.98 -3.36
CA ASN A 234 5.13 -4.88 -3.65
C ASN A 234 4.75 -6.05 -4.56
N GLY A 235 4.07 -5.70 -5.66
CA GLY A 235 3.90 -6.51 -6.86
C GLY A 235 2.82 -7.58 -6.82
N LYS A 236 2.19 -7.87 -5.67
CA LYS A 236 1.11 -8.88 -5.61
C LYS A 236 0.15 -8.63 -4.44
N VAL A 237 -1.05 -9.21 -4.54
CA VAL A 237 -1.98 -9.29 -3.41
C VAL A 237 -1.30 -10.05 -2.27
N GLY A 238 -1.36 -9.48 -1.06
CA GLY A 238 -0.69 -10.08 0.09
C GLY A 238 0.84 -9.95 0.12
N GLY A 239 1.44 -9.14 -0.77
CA GLY A 239 2.89 -8.92 -0.80
C GLY A 239 3.50 -8.41 0.51
N LEU A 240 2.69 -7.79 1.38
CA LEU A 240 3.07 -7.29 2.70
C LEU A 240 2.13 -7.81 3.82
N THR A 241 1.61 -9.03 3.70
CA THR A 241 0.75 -9.65 4.73
C THR A 241 1.24 -11.03 5.13
N GLY A 242 0.64 -11.64 6.14
CA GLY A 242 1.02 -12.96 6.63
C GLY A 242 2.49 -12.99 7.07
N ASP A 243 3.25 -13.93 6.51
CA ASP A 243 4.71 -14.07 6.77
C ASP A 243 5.53 -12.93 6.16
N ASN A 244 4.97 -12.19 5.20
CA ASN A 244 5.60 -11.03 4.57
C ASN A 244 5.27 -9.70 5.27
N ALA A 245 4.52 -9.73 6.38
CA ALA A 245 4.18 -8.53 7.14
C ALA A 245 5.44 -7.83 7.66
N LEU A 246 5.43 -6.50 7.62
CA LEU A 246 6.46 -5.68 8.22
C LEU A 246 6.40 -5.81 9.75
N THR A 247 7.51 -5.59 10.44
CA THR A 247 7.57 -5.75 11.89
C THR A 247 8.21 -4.55 12.59
N ALA A 248 7.68 -4.19 13.76
CA ALA A 248 8.30 -3.22 14.65
C ALA A 248 8.00 -3.57 16.12
N LYS A 249 8.65 -2.85 17.04
CA LYS A 249 8.37 -2.93 18.48
C LYS A 249 7.90 -1.57 18.98
N VAL A 250 7.05 -1.59 20.00
CA VAL A 250 6.65 -0.36 20.71
C VAL A 250 7.88 0.43 21.13
N GLY A 251 7.88 1.71 20.81
CA GLY A 251 8.99 2.63 21.06
C GLY A 251 9.95 2.82 19.88
N GLU A 252 9.94 1.93 18.87
CA GLU A 252 10.75 2.08 17.67
C GLU A 252 10.20 3.16 16.74
N THR A 253 11.10 3.85 16.05
CA THR A 253 10.78 4.76 14.94
C THR A 253 10.90 3.99 13.62
N VAL A 254 9.83 4.01 12.84
CA VAL A 254 9.73 3.37 11.52
C VAL A 254 9.81 4.43 10.43
N ARG A 255 10.65 4.18 9.43
CA ARG A 255 10.69 4.93 8.17
C ARG A 255 10.23 4.04 7.03
N LEU A 256 9.23 4.51 6.29
CA LEU A 256 8.81 3.86 5.06
C LEU A 256 9.26 4.72 3.87
N PHE A 257 9.97 4.12 2.95
CA PHE A 257 10.22 4.66 1.62
C PHE A 257 9.08 4.18 0.73
N VAL A 258 8.14 5.08 0.46
CA VAL A 258 6.90 4.72 -0.24
C VAL A 258 6.93 5.31 -1.64
N GLY A 259 6.76 4.44 -2.65
CA GLY A 259 6.65 4.83 -4.04
C GLY A 259 5.33 4.43 -4.67
N ASN A 260 5.05 5.03 -5.81
CA ASN A 260 3.93 4.66 -6.66
C ASN A 260 4.42 4.53 -8.11
N GLY A 261 4.51 3.29 -8.58
CA GLY A 261 4.87 3.01 -9.98
C GLY A 261 3.77 3.40 -10.95
N GLY A 262 2.53 3.43 -10.49
CA GLY A 262 1.37 3.62 -11.35
C GLY A 262 1.16 2.40 -12.28
N PRO A 263 0.90 2.61 -13.58
CA PRO A 263 1.15 3.83 -14.36
C PRO A 263 0.12 4.97 -14.23
N ASN A 264 -1.08 4.70 -13.76
CA ASN A 264 -2.17 5.66 -13.86
C ASN A 264 -2.65 6.20 -12.49
N LEU A 265 -2.79 5.32 -11.49
CA LEU A 265 -3.54 5.64 -10.29
C LEU A 265 -2.68 6.33 -9.23
N VAL A 266 -3.23 7.40 -8.63
CA VAL A 266 -2.63 8.07 -7.47
C VAL A 266 -2.82 7.22 -6.23
N SER A 267 -1.83 7.13 -5.35
CA SER A 267 -1.94 6.50 -4.03
C SER A 267 -2.30 7.53 -2.96
N SER A 268 -3.35 7.27 -2.19
CA SER A 268 -3.66 7.99 -0.94
C SER A 268 -3.11 7.17 0.23
N PHE A 269 -1.79 7.20 0.43
CA PHE A 269 -1.12 6.33 1.37
C PHE A 269 -1.42 6.70 2.82
N HIS A 270 -1.87 5.71 3.59
CA HIS A 270 -2.19 5.82 5.02
C HIS A 270 -1.76 4.55 5.77
N VAL A 271 -1.45 4.70 7.05
CA VAL A 271 -1.27 3.57 7.98
C VAL A 271 -2.37 3.67 9.03
N ILE A 272 -3.36 2.77 8.96
CA ILE A 272 -4.47 2.73 9.92
C ILE A 272 -3.92 2.40 11.30
N GLY A 273 -4.15 3.31 12.24
CA GLY A 273 -3.65 3.22 13.60
C GLY A 273 -2.44 4.10 13.90
N GLU A 274 -1.95 4.87 12.89
CA GLU A 274 -0.84 5.79 13.07
C GLU A 274 -1.10 7.18 12.48
N ILE A 275 -0.35 8.14 13.01
CA ILE A 275 -0.18 9.49 12.47
C ILE A 275 1.29 9.64 12.12
N PHE A 276 1.60 10.01 10.89
CA PHE A 276 2.98 10.23 10.48
C PHE A 276 3.56 11.45 11.19
N ASP A 277 4.60 11.27 11.99
CA ASP A 277 5.32 12.36 12.63
C ASP A 277 5.90 13.30 11.58
N LYS A 278 6.48 12.72 10.51
CA LYS A 278 7.06 13.44 9.39
C LYS A 278 6.72 12.81 8.06
N VAL A 279 6.43 13.65 7.07
CA VAL A 279 6.34 13.28 5.67
C VAL A 279 7.26 14.17 4.86
N TYR A 280 8.24 13.58 4.19
CA TYR A 280 9.04 14.25 3.17
C TYR A 280 8.22 14.26 1.90
N VAL A 281 7.62 15.41 1.61
CA VAL A 281 6.65 15.58 0.54
C VAL A 281 7.31 15.33 -0.82
N GLU A 282 6.66 14.48 -1.62
CA GLU A 282 7.17 14.09 -2.95
C GLU A 282 8.62 13.55 -2.93
N GLY A 283 9.04 12.98 -1.79
CA GLY A 283 10.39 12.47 -1.59
C GLY A 283 11.47 13.54 -1.48
N GLY A 284 11.11 14.82 -1.51
CA GLY A 284 12.04 15.96 -1.49
C GLY A 284 12.44 16.39 -0.07
N SER A 285 12.88 17.64 0.07
CA SER A 285 13.38 18.22 1.33
C SER A 285 12.30 18.93 2.16
N LEU A 286 11.09 19.12 1.62
CA LEU A 286 9.97 19.71 2.35
C LEU A 286 9.38 18.68 3.30
N ILE A 287 9.30 19.01 4.58
CA ILE A 287 8.75 18.14 5.62
C ILE A 287 7.43 18.72 6.11
N ASN A 288 6.38 17.92 6.06
CA ASN A 288 5.12 18.16 6.75
C ASN A 288 5.06 17.29 8.00
N GLU A 289 4.52 17.81 9.10
CA GLU A 289 4.41 17.12 10.39
C GLU A 289 2.95 16.81 10.74
N ASN A 290 2.74 15.72 11.50
CA ASN A 290 1.42 15.29 12.01
C ASN A 290 0.41 15.00 10.88
N ILE A 291 0.84 14.20 9.91
CA ILE A 291 0.07 13.89 8.70
C ILE A 291 -0.62 12.53 8.83
N GLN A 292 -1.92 12.50 8.54
CA GLN A 292 -2.69 11.25 8.56
C GLN A 292 -2.57 10.45 7.26
N THR A 293 -2.61 11.12 6.12
CA THR A 293 -2.61 10.51 4.78
C THR A 293 -1.79 11.40 3.84
N THR A 294 -0.93 10.80 3.03
CA THR A 294 -0.14 11.53 2.03
C THR A 294 -0.47 11.06 0.62
N LEU A 295 -0.50 12.02 -0.33
CA LEU A 295 -0.68 11.72 -1.74
C LEU A 295 0.65 11.37 -2.38
N ILE A 296 0.66 10.27 -3.14
CA ILE A 296 1.80 9.85 -3.95
C ILE A 296 1.32 9.68 -5.38
N PRO A 297 1.65 10.62 -6.27
CA PRO A 297 1.24 10.53 -7.69
C PRO A 297 1.89 9.33 -8.37
N ALA A 298 1.31 8.90 -9.49
CA ALA A 298 1.97 7.92 -10.37
C ALA A 298 3.36 8.43 -10.77
N GLY A 299 4.39 7.59 -10.66
CA GLY A 299 5.79 7.98 -10.87
C GLY A 299 6.38 8.85 -9.76
N GLY A 300 5.73 8.94 -8.60
CA GLY A 300 6.17 9.72 -7.44
C GLY A 300 6.52 8.87 -6.22
N ALA A 301 7.06 9.52 -5.19
CA ALA A 301 7.45 8.87 -3.94
C ALA A 301 7.28 9.82 -2.75
N ALA A 302 7.25 9.27 -1.53
CA ALA A 302 7.31 10.02 -0.28
C ALA A 302 8.10 9.21 0.76
N ILE A 303 8.74 9.90 1.71
CA ILE A 303 9.31 9.25 2.89
C ILE A 303 8.39 9.59 4.06
N VAL A 304 7.92 8.58 4.78
CA VAL A 304 7.12 8.79 5.97
C VAL A 304 7.83 8.21 7.19
N GLU A 305 7.79 8.94 8.31
CA GLU A 305 8.38 8.55 9.58
C GLU A 305 7.33 8.65 10.68
N PHE A 306 7.31 7.66 11.56
CA PHE A 306 6.45 7.64 12.74
C PHE A 306 7.03 6.73 13.81
N LYS A 307 6.76 7.08 15.07
CA LYS A 307 7.11 6.27 16.23
C LYS A 307 5.92 5.43 16.65
N VAL A 308 6.08 4.11 16.67
CA VAL A 308 5.01 3.21 17.11
C VAL A 308 4.88 3.21 18.64
N GLU A 309 3.70 3.54 19.15
CA GLU A 309 3.46 3.69 20.58
C GLU A 309 2.52 2.63 21.18
N VAL A 310 1.79 1.89 20.34
CA VAL A 310 0.79 0.89 20.75
C VAL A 310 1.03 -0.41 19.98
N PRO A 311 1.01 -1.59 20.65
CA PRO A 311 1.13 -2.87 19.95
C PRO A 311 -0.13 -3.21 19.16
N GLY A 312 0.02 -4.01 18.10
CA GLY A 312 -1.09 -4.46 17.26
C GLY A 312 -0.71 -4.58 15.78
N ASN A 313 -1.69 -4.87 14.97
CA ASN A 313 -1.54 -4.90 13.52
C ASN A 313 -1.98 -3.55 12.95
N LEU A 314 -1.02 -2.75 12.51
CA LEU A 314 -1.28 -1.51 11.79
C LEU A 314 -1.42 -1.83 10.30
N VAL A 315 -2.41 -1.25 9.63
CA VAL A 315 -2.74 -1.61 8.25
C VAL A 315 -2.31 -0.51 7.30
N LEU A 316 -1.33 -0.82 6.44
CA LEU A 316 -0.95 0.05 5.33
C LEU A 316 -2.01 -0.06 4.24
N VAL A 317 -2.51 1.07 3.74
CA VAL A 317 -3.55 1.10 2.70
C VAL A 317 -3.32 2.23 1.69
N ASP A 318 -3.78 2.01 0.45
CA ASP A 318 -4.30 3.12 -0.35
C ASP A 318 -5.69 3.46 0.21
N HIS A 319 -5.87 4.67 0.75
CA HIS A 319 -7.13 5.08 1.36
C HIS A 319 -8.26 5.38 0.33
N SER A 320 -8.00 5.17 -0.95
CA SER A 320 -9.03 4.88 -1.95
C SER A 320 -9.55 3.47 -1.68
N ILE A 321 -10.35 3.31 -0.65
CA ILE A 321 -10.49 2.11 0.20
C ILE A 321 -10.87 0.82 -0.56
N PHE A 322 -11.61 0.92 -1.66
CA PHE A 322 -11.88 -0.23 -2.53
C PHE A 322 -10.63 -0.77 -3.23
N ARG A 323 -9.58 0.05 -3.40
CA ARG A 323 -8.29 -0.43 -3.90
C ARG A 323 -7.54 -1.24 -2.85
N ALA A 324 -7.67 -0.88 -1.57
CA ALA A 324 -7.06 -1.63 -0.48
C ALA A 324 -7.69 -3.02 -0.33
N PHE A 325 -8.97 -3.07 -0.01
CA PHE A 325 -9.64 -4.32 0.39
C PHE A 325 -10.12 -5.18 -0.78
N ASN A 326 -10.36 -4.60 -1.96
CA ASN A 326 -10.90 -5.33 -3.09
C ASN A 326 -9.91 -5.55 -4.24
N LYS A 327 -8.84 -4.75 -4.34
CA LYS A 327 -7.84 -4.85 -5.41
C LYS A 327 -6.43 -5.15 -4.90
N GLY A 328 -6.21 -5.15 -3.56
CA GLY A 328 -4.99 -5.67 -2.93
C GLY A 328 -3.97 -4.63 -2.44
N ALA A 329 -4.27 -3.31 -2.47
CA ALA A 329 -3.38 -2.26 -1.94
C ALA A 329 -3.39 -2.21 -0.40
N LEU A 330 -3.01 -3.33 0.21
CA LEU A 330 -3.04 -3.57 1.65
C LEU A 330 -1.73 -4.23 2.11
N GLY A 331 -1.20 -3.75 3.23
CA GLY A 331 -0.06 -4.34 3.94
C GLY A 331 -0.28 -4.31 5.45
N ILE A 332 0.53 -5.05 6.18
CA ILE A 332 0.49 -5.12 7.65
C ILE A 332 1.85 -4.73 8.21
N LEU A 333 1.85 -3.83 9.19
CA LEU A 333 2.95 -3.62 10.11
C LEU A 333 2.56 -4.22 11.45
N LYS A 334 3.17 -5.36 11.79
CA LYS A 334 2.96 -6.05 13.05
C LYS A 334 3.83 -5.43 14.14
N VAL A 335 3.22 -4.80 15.13
CA VAL A 335 3.90 -4.15 16.25
C VAL A 335 3.80 -5.02 17.50
N GLU A 336 4.95 -5.42 18.03
CA GLU A 336 5.05 -6.19 19.27
C GLU A 336 5.44 -5.27 20.44
N GLY A 337 4.95 -5.57 21.64
CA GLY A 337 5.32 -4.83 22.84
C GLY A 337 4.23 -4.83 23.90
N GLU A 338 4.46 -4.03 24.96
CA GLU A 338 3.50 -3.87 26.04
C GLU A 338 2.39 -2.88 25.65
N GLU A 339 1.17 -3.11 26.16
CA GLU A 339 0.04 -2.19 25.97
C GLU A 339 0.35 -0.80 26.54
N ASN A 340 0.06 0.23 25.78
CA ASN A 340 0.16 1.62 26.19
C ASN A 340 -1.24 2.22 26.41
N LYS A 341 -1.85 1.90 27.55
CA LYS A 341 -3.21 2.37 27.89
C LYS A 341 -3.34 3.89 28.05
N LYS A 342 -2.24 4.63 28.13
CA LYS A 342 -2.27 6.10 28.14
C LYS A 342 -2.55 6.66 26.73
N VAL A 343 -2.14 5.96 25.69
CA VAL A 343 -2.38 6.33 24.28
C VAL A 343 -3.67 5.71 23.79
N TYR A 344 -3.86 4.40 24.05
CA TYR A 344 -5.04 3.67 23.60
C TYR A 344 -5.59 2.79 24.72
N GLY A 345 -6.70 3.21 25.33
CA GLY A 345 -7.30 2.51 26.48
C GLY A 345 -8.17 1.31 26.12
N GLY A 346 -8.47 1.12 24.82
CA GLY A 346 -9.38 0.07 24.36
C GLY A 346 -10.87 0.36 24.67
N LYS A 347 -11.71 -0.65 24.47
CA LYS A 347 -13.15 -0.56 24.75
C LYS A 347 -13.38 -0.50 26.28
N ILE A 348 -13.99 0.57 26.77
CA ILE A 348 -14.32 0.74 28.20
C ILE A 348 -15.65 0.06 28.53
N GLU A 349 -16.67 0.25 27.71
CA GLU A 349 -18.01 -0.25 27.93
C GLU A 349 -18.78 -0.42 26.62
N GLU A 350 -19.69 -1.37 26.60
CA GLU A 350 -20.69 -1.52 25.54
C GLU A 350 -22.08 -1.53 26.17
N LYS A 351 -22.94 -0.65 25.68
CA LYS A 351 -24.33 -0.50 26.17
C LYS A 351 -25.29 -0.62 25.00
N VAL A 352 -26.48 -1.13 25.28
CA VAL A 352 -27.59 -1.03 24.34
C VAL A 352 -27.95 0.45 24.19
N TYR A 353 -27.76 0.99 22.98
CA TYR A 353 -28.21 2.33 22.66
C TYR A 353 -29.72 2.33 22.42
N ASN A 354 -30.48 2.93 23.34
CA ASN A 354 -31.91 3.13 23.17
C ASN A 354 -32.17 4.64 22.93
N PRO A 355 -32.46 5.09 21.71
CA PRO A 355 -32.60 6.51 21.34
C PRO A 355 -33.91 7.14 21.86
N GLY A 356 -34.35 6.83 23.09
CA GLY A 356 -35.52 7.45 23.73
C GLY A 356 -36.87 6.92 23.23
N VAL A 357 -36.89 5.78 22.56
CA VAL A 357 -38.12 5.00 22.42
C VAL A 357 -38.36 4.41 23.77
N SER A 358 -39.35 4.96 24.50
CA SER A 358 -39.92 4.35 25.70
C SER A 358 -40.15 2.87 25.41
N ALA A 359 -39.77 2.01 26.33
CA ALA A 359 -40.05 0.58 26.27
C ALA A 359 -41.58 0.29 26.43
N ALA A 360 -42.42 1.14 25.86
CA ALA A 360 -43.82 0.92 25.66
C ALA A 360 -43.99 0.48 24.21
N GLU A 361 -44.30 -0.83 24.08
CA GLU A 361 -44.89 -1.39 22.86
C GLU A 361 -43.95 -1.52 21.64
N VAL A 362 -42.87 -2.31 21.74
CA VAL A 362 -42.67 -3.29 20.70
C VAL A 362 -43.56 -4.46 21.04
N THR A 363 -44.85 -4.33 20.77
CA THR A 363 -45.65 -5.50 20.45
C THR A 363 -44.95 -6.13 19.30
N GLU A 364 -44.43 -7.35 19.50
CA GLU A 364 -44.18 -8.28 18.42
C GLU A 364 -45.48 -8.33 17.61
N GLU A 365 -45.58 -7.54 16.52
CA GLU A 365 -46.43 -7.90 15.43
C GLU A 365 -45.78 -9.18 14.89
N GLU A 366 -46.30 -10.32 15.42
CA GLU A 366 -46.26 -11.56 14.69
C GLU A 366 -46.87 -11.23 13.31
N THR A 367 -46.02 -10.97 12.30
CA THR A 367 -46.46 -11.03 10.94
C THR A 367 -46.87 -12.48 10.76
N GLU A 368 -48.19 -12.70 10.75
CA GLU A 368 -48.78 -13.98 10.39
C GLU A 368 -48.10 -14.45 9.12
N ASP A 369 -47.43 -15.62 9.21
CA ASP A 369 -46.81 -16.34 8.11
C ASP A 369 -47.84 -16.47 6.99
N ALA A 370 -47.66 -15.73 5.92
CA ALA A 370 -48.31 -16.07 4.65
C ALA A 370 -47.90 -17.53 4.29
N PRO A 371 -48.81 -18.36 3.78
CA PRO A 371 -48.52 -19.75 3.53
C PRO A 371 -47.33 -19.87 2.60
N VAL A 372 -46.31 -20.63 3.04
CA VAL A 372 -45.07 -20.92 2.32
C VAL A 372 -45.45 -21.55 0.98
N ALA A 373 -45.44 -20.76 -0.09
CA ALA A 373 -45.43 -21.27 -1.44
C ALA A 373 -44.16 -22.11 -1.62
N ASN A 374 -44.23 -23.26 -2.25
CA ASN A 374 -43.07 -24.08 -2.62
C ASN A 374 -42.14 -23.26 -3.54
N THR A 375 -41.27 -22.47 -2.94
CA THR A 375 -40.29 -21.65 -3.68
C THR A 375 -39.25 -22.56 -4.31
N SER A 376 -39.06 -22.50 -5.60
CA SER A 376 -38.07 -23.29 -6.30
C SER A 376 -36.64 -22.95 -5.81
N LEU A 377 -35.72 -23.93 -5.95
CA LEU A 377 -34.29 -23.67 -5.62
C LEU A 377 -33.73 -22.45 -6.38
N ALA A 378 -34.18 -22.24 -7.63
CA ALA A 378 -33.74 -21.08 -8.44
C ALA A 378 -34.19 -19.75 -7.82
N GLU A 379 -35.42 -19.68 -7.32
CA GLU A 379 -35.94 -18.47 -6.66
C GLU A 379 -35.24 -18.21 -5.32
N LYS A 380 -34.96 -19.26 -4.54
CA LYS A 380 -34.16 -19.19 -3.31
C LYS A 380 -32.75 -18.69 -3.60
N MET A 381 -32.11 -19.19 -4.65
CA MET A 381 -30.77 -18.75 -5.09
C MET A 381 -30.74 -17.28 -5.49
N GLU A 382 -31.73 -16.83 -6.27
CA GLU A 382 -31.82 -15.43 -6.68
C GLU A 382 -32.07 -14.49 -5.48
N ARG A 383 -33.00 -14.85 -4.58
CA ARG A 383 -33.26 -14.11 -3.37
C ARG A 383 -32.03 -14.12 -2.44
N GLY A 384 -31.41 -15.28 -2.27
CA GLY A 384 -30.18 -15.44 -1.48
C GLY A 384 -29.02 -14.60 -2.00
N LYS A 385 -28.85 -14.48 -3.33
CA LYS A 385 -27.87 -13.61 -3.96
C LYS A 385 -28.12 -12.13 -3.65
N GLN A 386 -29.39 -11.69 -3.69
CA GLN A 386 -29.74 -10.31 -3.34
C GLN A 386 -29.40 -9.98 -1.89
N ILE A 387 -29.73 -10.90 -0.95
CA ILE A 387 -29.44 -10.75 0.48
C ILE A 387 -27.92 -10.76 0.71
N TYR A 388 -27.20 -11.68 0.07
CA TYR A 388 -25.74 -11.73 0.13
C TYR A 388 -25.11 -10.41 -0.30
N THR A 389 -25.57 -9.88 -1.41
CA THR A 389 -25.07 -8.61 -1.94
C THR A 389 -25.30 -7.43 -0.99
N GLN A 390 -26.43 -7.42 -0.28
CA GLN A 390 -26.79 -6.35 0.65
C GLN A 390 -26.12 -6.46 2.02
N ASN A 391 -25.95 -7.67 2.55
CA ASN A 391 -25.59 -7.89 3.95
C ASN A 391 -24.24 -8.57 4.16
N CYS A 392 -23.73 -9.34 3.19
CA CYS A 392 -22.57 -10.22 3.40
C CYS A 392 -21.36 -9.81 2.54
N LEU A 393 -21.61 -9.29 1.34
CA LEU A 393 -20.61 -8.98 0.33
C LEU A 393 -19.47 -8.08 0.85
N ALA A 394 -19.79 -7.11 1.71
CA ALA A 394 -18.82 -6.15 2.22
C ALA A 394 -17.64 -6.83 2.95
N CYS A 395 -17.92 -7.92 3.68
CA CYS A 395 -16.91 -8.65 4.43
C CYS A 395 -16.41 -9.88 3.67
N HIS A 396 -17.34 -10.66 3.07
CA HIS A 396 -17.00 -11.94 2.45
C HIS A 396 -16.68 -11.86 0.95
N GLN A 397 -16.74 -10.66 0.36
CA GLN A 397 -16.41 -10.33 -1.03
C GLN A 397 -17.30 -11.05 -2.08
N ALA A 398 -17.29 -10.58 -3.33
CA ALA A 398 -18.12 -11.13 -4.41
C ALA A 398 -17.77 -12.59 -4.75
N THR A 399 -16.52 -12.96 -4.54
CA THR A 399 -15.99 -14.31 -4.78
C THR A 399 -16.16 -15.26 -3.59
N GLY A 400 -16.64 -14.77 -2.45
CA GLY A 400 -16.72 -15.53 -1.21
C GLY A 400 -15.36 -15.79 -0.52
N ASN A 401 -14.25 -15.25 -1.04
CA ASN A 401 -12.91 -15.50 -0.50
C ASN A 401 -12.61 -14.73 0.80
N GLY A 402 -13.49 -13.82 1.21
CA GLY A 402 -13.26 -12.99 2.37
C GLY A 402 -12.07 -12.04 2.19
N ILE A 403 -11.49 -11.61 3.31
CA ILE A 403 -10.27 -10.78 3.33
C ILE A 403 -9.27 -11.48 4.25
N PRO A 404 -8.08 -11.86 3.75
CA PRO A 404 -7.08 -12.57 4.55
C PRO A 404 -6.80 -11.88 5.89
N ASN A 405 -6.77 -12.65 6.97
CA ASN A 405 -6.57 -12.22 8.37
C ASN A 405 -7.64 -11.26 8.94
N ALA A 406 -8.63 -10.84 8.15
CA ALA A 406 -9.70 -9.95 8.59
C ALA A 406 -11.07 -10.65 8.58
N PHE A 407 -11.49 -11.19 7.44
CA PHE A 407 -12.78 -11.86 7.30
C PHE A 407 -12.61 -13.22 6.61
N PRO A 408 -13.13 -14.30 7.23
CA PRO A 408 -12.90 -15.66 6.73
C PRO A 408 -13.56 -15.89 5.36
N PRO A 409 -12.98 -16.79 4.55
CA PRO A 409 -13.61 -17.21 3.30
C PRO A 409 -14.90 -18.03 3.59
N LEU A 410 -15.89 -17.85 2.72
CA LEU A 410 -17.06 -18.71 2.58
C LEU A 410 -16.88 -19.67 1.39
N ALA A 411 -15.97 -19.33 0.46
CA ALA A 411 -15.62 -20.18 -0.67
C ALA A 411 -14.82 -21.38 -0.18
N ASP A 412 -15.27 -22.58 -0.60
CA ASP A 412 -14.62 -23.87 -0.29
C ASP A 412 -14.23 -24.00 1.21
N SER A 413 -15.09 -23.45 2.08
CA SER A 413 -14.81 -23.29 3.51
C SER A 413 -15.05 -24.59 4.27
N ASP A 414 -13.98 -25.15 4.87
CA ASP A 414 -14.05 -26.29 5.77
C ASP A 414 -14.94 -26.01 6.99
N TYR A 415 -14.82 -24.84 7.57
CA TYR A 415 -15.61 -24.38 8.71
C TYR A 415 -17.11 -24.32 8.39
N LEU A 416 -17.48 -23.74 7.24
CA LEU A 416 -18.87 -23.64 6.79
C LEU A 416 -19.43 -25.02 6.46
N ASN A 417 -18.71 -25.82 5.69
CA ASN A 417 -19.17 -27.12 5.19
C ASN A 417 -19.26 -28.21 6.26
N ALA A 418 -18.60 -28.02 7.41
CA ALA A 418 -18.60 -29.00 8.49
C ALA A 418 -19.94 -29.07 9.26
N ASP A 419 -20.67 -27.95 9.42
CA ASP A 419 -21.90 -27.93 10.23
C ASP A 419 -22.85 -26.81 9.78
N VAL A 420 -23.97 -27.21 9.15
CA VAL A 420 -25.01 -26.30 8.68
C VAL A 420 -25.76 -25.60 9.84
N HIS A 421 -25.91 -26.26 11.00
CA HIS A 421 -26.59 -25.67 12.14
C HIS A 421 -25.76 -24.54 12.74
N ARG A 422 -24.44 -24.74 12.86
CA ARG A 422 -23.52 -23.68 13.26
C ARG A 422 -23.56 -22.51 12.28
N ALA A 423 -23.59 -22.75 10.98
CA ALA A 423 -23.70 -21.69 9.98
C ALA A 423 -25.00 -20.86 10.17
N ILE A 424 -26.12 -21.51 10.46
CA ILE A 424 -27.39 -20.84 10.78
C ILE A 424 -27.25 -19.99 12.05
N GLU A 425 -26.68 -20.55 13.12
CA GLU A 425 -26.48 -19.84 14.40
C GLU A 425 -25.59 -18.61 14.21
N VAL A 426 -24.52 -18.72 13.44
CA VAL A 426 -23.61 -17.59 13.13
C VAL A 426 -24.36 -16.45 12.46
N VAL A 427 -25.21 -16.72 11.49
CA VAL A 427 -26.00 -15.67 10.82
C VAL A 427 -27.04 -15.06 11.75
N LYS A 428 -27.74 -15.88 12.55
CA LYS A 428 -28.81 -15.42 13.46
C LYS A 428 -28.31 -14.66 14.69
N PHE A 429 -27.23 -15.14 15.29
CA PHE A 429 -26.80 -14.65 16.62
C PHE A 429 -25.46 -13.93 16.57
N GLY A 430 -24.75 -14.01 15.43
CA GLY A 430 -23.41 -13.49 15.28
C GLY A 430 -22.34 -14.46 15.78
N LEU A 431 -21.08 -14.08 15.60
CA LEU A 431 -19.92 -14.86 16.01
C LEU A 431 -18.86 -13.92 16.58
N THR A 432 -18.28 -14.28 17.72
CA THR A 432 -17.15 -13.59 18.32
C THR A 432 -16.13 -14.59 18.81
N GLY A 433 -14.85 -14.19 18.82
CA GLY A 433 -13.74 -15.03 19.25
C GLY A 433 -12.99 -15.65 18.08
N GLU A 434 -11.98 -16.41 18.42
CA GLU A 434 -11.05 -17.02 17.46
C GLU A 434 -11.67 -18.26 16.79
N ILE A 435 -11.56 -18.33 15.48
CA ILE A 435 -11.93 -19.50 14.66
C ILE A 435 -10.82 -19.82 13.68
N GLU A 436 -10.74 -21.07 13.27
CA GLU A 436 -9.87 -21.53 12.20
C GLU A 436 -10.71 -21.88 10.96
N VAL A 437 -10.33 -21.34 9.80
CA VAL A 437 -10.99 -21.60 8.51
C VAL A 437 -9.90 -21.86 7.46
N ASN A 438 -9.96 -23.01 6.82
CA ASN A 438 -8.99 -23.45 5.81
C ASN A 438 -7.53 -23.34 6.30
N GLY A 439 -7.28 -23.68 7.60
CA GLY A 439 -5.97 -23.61 8.23
C GLY A 439 -5.48 -22.20 8.62
N ASN A 440 -6.31 -21.17 8.47
CA ASN A 440 -6.00 -19.81 8.88
C ASN A 440 -6.86 -19.38 10.08
N VAL A 441 -6.23 -18.65 11.01
CA VAL A 441 -6.90 -18.15 12.22
C VAL A 441 -7.53 -16.78 11.96
N TYR A 442 -8.79 -16.63 12.35
CA TYR A 442 -9.55 -15.38 12.30
C TYR A 442 -10.09 -15.05 13.69
N ASN A 443 -9.97 -13.80 14.11
CA ASN A 443 -10.44 -13.32 15.42
C ASN A 443 -11.17 -11.96 15.27
N SER A 444 -12.13 -11.91 14.36
CA SER A 444 -13.00 -10.76 14.14
C SER A 444 -14.44 -11.08 14.55
N ALA A 445 -15.23 -10.04 14.81
CA ALA A 445 -16.64 -10.21 15.17
C ALA A 445 -17.53 -10.17 13.92
N MET A 446 -18.38 -11.19 13.72
CA MET A 446 -19.48 -11.15 12.78
C MET A 446 -20.76 -10.73 13.53
N PRO A 447 -21.37 -9.58 13.23
CA PRO A 447 -22.62 -9.18 13.88
C PRO A 447 -23.77 -10.08 13.45
N LYS A 448 -24.76 -10.29 14.34
CA LYS A 448 -26.02 -10.93 13.95
C LYS A 448 -26.68 -10.18 12.80
N GLN A 449 -27.32 -10.91 11.91
CA GLN A 449 -28.03 -10.31 10.79
C GLN A 449 -29.53 -10.18 11.14
N ASN A 450 -30.08 -8.96 11.05
CA ASN A 450 -31.49 -8.69 11.32
C ASN A 450 -32.33 -8.94 10.07
N ILE A 451 -32.44 -10.20 9.66
CA ILE A 451 -33.22 -10.66 8.50
C ILE A 451 -34.14 -11.78 8.92
N SER A 452 -35.20 -12.03 8.17
CA SER A 452 -36.18 -13.09 8.46
C SER A 452 -35.58 -14.50 8.42
N ASP A 453 -36.17 -15.47 9.10
CA ASP A 453 -35.73 -16.88 9.04
C ASP A 453 -35.74 -17.42 7.61
N GLU A 454 -36.66 -16.96 6.77
CA GLU A 454 -36.71 -17.30 5.34
C GLU A 454 -35.51 -16.68 4.58
N ASP A 455 -35.16 -15.42 4.85
CA ASP A 455 -34.02 -14.76 4.24
C ASP A 455 -32.68 -15.40 4.69
N VAL A 456 -32.56 -15.84 5.95
CA VAL A 456 -31.42 -16.63 6.42
C VAL A 456 -31.31 -17.95 5.65
N ALA A 457 -32.44 -18.64 5.44
CA ALA A 457 -32.47 -19.89 4.68
C ALA A 457 -32.03 -19.65 3.22
N ASN A 458 -32.53 -18.59 2.59
CA ASN A 458 -32.22 -18.25 1.19
C ASN A 458 -30.75 -17.85 1.02
N VAL A 459 -30.19 -17.01 1.89
CA VAL A 459 -28.79 -16.58 1.78
C VAL A 459 -27.83 -17.73 2.04
N LEU A 460 -28.10 -18.59 3.02
CA LEU A 460 -27.27 -19.77 3.27
C LEU A 460 -27.39 -20.78 2.13
N THR A 461 -28.58 -21.00 1.56
CA THR A 461 -28.76 -21.83 0.36
C THR A 461 -27.91 -21.28 -0.78
N TYR A 462 -27.88 -19.96 -1.00
CA TYR A 462 -27.03 -19.33 -2.01
C TYR A 462 -25.54 -19.59 -1.71
N VAL A 463 -25.07 -19.34 -0.51
CA VAL A 463 -23.66 -19.53 -0.12
C VAL A 463 -23.23 -20.99 -0.29
N TYR A 464 -24.05 -21.96 0.17
CA TYR A 464 -23.74 -23.37 0.04
C TYR A 464 -23.73 -23.89 -1.42
N ASN A 465 -24.44 -23.22 -2.32
CA ASN A 465 -24.49 -23.63 -3.73
C ASN A 465 -23.50 -22.86 -4.62
N ASN A 466 -22.64 -22.03 -4.05
CA ASN A 466 -21.60 -21.29 -4.76
C ASN A 466 -20.20 -21.67 -4.27
N TRP A 467 -19.20 -21.26 -5.02
CA TRP A 467 -17.78 -21.26 -4.67
C TRP A 467 -17.20 -22.56 -4.11
N GLY A 468 -17.61 -23.71 -4.67
CA GLY A 468 -17.04 -25.02 -4.31
C GLY A 468 -17.65 -25.69 -3.07
N ASN A 469 -18.64 -25.08 -2.41
CA ASN A 469 -19.30 -25.61 -1.23
C ASN A 469 -20.17 -26.86 -1.52
N ASN A 470 -20.68 -27.52 -0.47
CA ASN A 470 -21.30 -28.86 -0.49
C ASN A 470 -22.73 -28.93 -1.04
N LYS A 471 -23.27 -27.80 -1.58
CA LYS A 471 -24.59 -27.70 -2.22
C LYS A 471 -25.78 -28.03 -1.29
N THR A 472 -25.68 -27.67 -0.03
CA THR A 472 -26.76 -27.85 0.94
C THR A 472 -27.89 -26.85 0.68
N GLU A 473 -29.13 -27.31 0.68
CA GLU A 473 -30.33 -26.46 0.74
C GLU A 473 -30.75 -26.26 2.20
N VAL A 474 -30.83 -25.00 2.62
CA VAL A 474 -31.27 -24.63 3.97
C VAL A 474 -32.75 -24.24 3.92
N THR A 475 -33.52 -24.68 4.91
CA THR A 475 -34.96 -24.36 5.01
C THR A 475 -35.25 -23.45 6.17
N ALA A 476 -36.32 -22.64 6.07
CA ALA A 476 -36.75 -21.77 7.18
C ALA A 476 -37.05 -22.57 8.46
N GLU A 477 -37.49 -23.81 8.33
CA GLU A 477 -37.70 -24.69 9.48
C GLU A 477 -36.42 -25.10 10.20
N MET A 478 -35.31 -25.28 9.45
CA MET A 478 -33.98 -25.48 10.04
C MET A 478 -33.55 -24.23 10.81
N VAL A 479 -33.79 -23.05 10.25
CA VAL A 479 -33.46 -21.77 10.84
C VAL A 479 -34.29 -21.50 12.11
N LYS A 480 -35.59 -21.81 12.10
CA LYS A 480 -36.48 -21.68 13.29
C LYS A 480 -36.05 -22.60 14.44
N LYS A 481 -35.40 -23.72 14.17
CA LYS A 481 -34.92 -24.68 15.18
C LYS A 481 -33.59 -24.31 15.81
N ALA A 482 -32.82 -23.40 15.22
CA ALA A 482 -31.56 -22.91 15.78
C ALA A 482 -31.82 -22.09 17.04
N LYS A 483 -31.09 -22.41 18.15
CA LYS A 483 -31.29 -21.86 19.51
C LYS A 483 -30.08 -21.04 19.90
#